data_6f32af3145fe0b06b7fd158b44ff2a8f
#
_entry.id   6f32af3145fe0b06b7fd158b44ff2a8f
#
_cell.length_a   1.000
_cell.length_b   1.000
_cell.length_c   1.000
_cell.angle_alpha   90.00
_cell.angle_beta   90.00
_cell.angle_gamma   90.00
#
_symmetry.space_group_name_H-M   'P 1'
#
loop_
_entity.id
_entity.type
_entity.pdbx_description
1 polymer ?
#
loop_
_entity_poly.entity_id
_entity_poly.type
_entity_poly.pdbx_seq_one_letter_code
_entity_poly.pdbx_strand_id
1 'polypeptide(L)'
;MTADDLSDDGERLLASISASPIAAVISNPRLPHNPIVAVNDAFCSLTGYPTEEIIGRNCKFLAGPATEPWLTDRIAAGIREHRPVLVEILNYKRDGTPFRNAVLVAPVFDNDGSLEYFIGSQVELQDADVGPLSSRHAQAVALVKTLSPRQRQVLEHIAAGHRSKQIAFKLGLSEKTIKMHRSLLLPKLGAGNIADAVRIAVQAGL
;
A
#
# COMPACT_ATOMS: atom_id res chain seq x y z
N MET A 1 -20.88 0.54 9.63
CA MET A 1 -19.66 1.21 10.11
C MET A 1 -19.31 2.26 9.06
N THR A 2 -19.48 3.51 9.37
CA THR A 2 -19.31 4.64 8.47
C THR A 2 -17.88 5.19 8.62
N ALA A 3 -17.43 6.06 7.72
CA ALA A 3 -16.13 6.74 7.79
C ALA A 3 -15.88 7.45 9.13
N ASP A 4 -16.92 7.70 9.93
CA ASP A 4 -16.87 8.31 11.27
C ASP A 4 -16.18 7.45 12.35
N ASP A 5 -15.83 6.19 12.08
CA ASP A 5 -15.15 5.28 13.02
C ASP A 5 -13.62 5.23 12.85
N LEU A 6 -13.06 6.06 11.96
CA LEU A 6 -11.61 6.14 11.80
C LEU A 6 -11.00 7.02 12.90
N SER A 7 -9.81 6.63 13.39
CA SER A 7 -9.00 7.53 14.22
C SER A 7 -8.55 8.77 13.41
N ASP A 8 -8.14 9.85 14.07
CA ASP A 8 -7.54 11.04 13.40
C ASP A 8 -6.44 10.66 12.40
N ASP A 9 -5.71 9.60 12.69
CA ASP A 9 -4.66 9.09 11.82
C ASP A 9 -5.22 8.26 10.66
N GLY A 10 -6.34 7.56 10.87
CA GLY A 10 -7.11 6.90 9.82
C GLY A 10 -7.70 7.90 8.82
N GLU A 11 -8.22 9.03 9.30
CA GLU A 11 -8.71 10.12 8.44
C GLU A 11 -7.59 10.74 7.59
N ARG A 12 -6.41 10.95 8.17
CA ARG A 12 -5.24 11.44 7.43
C ARG A 12 -4.77 10.43 6.38
N LEU A 13 -4.82 9.15 6.71
CA LEU A 13 -4.48 8.08 5.77
C LEU A 13 -5.52 8.03 4.64
N LEU A 14 -6.81 8.14 4.96
CA LEU A 14 -7.88 8.23 3.97
C LEU A 14 -7.67 9.42 3.04
N ALA A 15 -7.41 10.62 3.59
CA ALA A 15 -7.12 11.80 2.79
C ALA A 15 -5.92 11.60 1.85
N SER A 16 -4.91 10.82 2.28
CA SER A 16 -3.73 10.53 1.47
C SER A 16 -4.02 9.61 0.28
N ILE A 17 -4.98 8.69 0.40
CA ILE A 17 -5.34 7.78 -0.68
C ILE A 17 -6.44 8.34 -1.59
N SER A 18 -7.32 9.22 -1.07
CA SER A 18 -8.47 9.75 -1.82
C SER A 18 -8.05 10.51 -3.08
N ALA A 19 -6.95 11.25 -3.03
CA ALA A 19 -6.41 11.98 -4.19
C ALA A 19 -5.51 11.13 -5.09
N SER A 20 -5.30 9.84 -4.76
CA SER A 20 -4.43 8.96 -5.54
C SER A 20 -5.12 8.45 -6.80
N PRO A 21 -4.46 8.50 -7.96
CA PRO A 21 -4.93 7.82 -9.16
C PRO A 21 -4.76 6.29 -9.08
N ILE A 22 -4.04 5.79 -8.08
CA ILE A 22 -3.83 4.35 -7.86
C ILE A 22 -4.94 3.82 -6.96
N ALA A 23 -5.52 2.69 -7.36
CA ALA A 23 -6.53 2.00 -6.59
C ALA A 23 -6.00 1.62 -5.20
N ALA A 24 -6.66 2.09 -4.13
CA ALA A 24 -6.20 1.89 -2.77
C ALA A 24 -7.34 1.64 -1.79
N VAL A 25 -7.04 0.85 -0.76
CA VAL A 25 -7.93 0.53 0.35
C VAL A 25 -7.20 0.67 1.68
N ILE A 26 -7.96 0.89 2.75
CA ILE A 26 -7.50 0.77 4.14
C ILE A 26 -8.30 -0.34 4.79
N SER A 27 -7.63 -1.30 5.44
CA SER A 27 -8.29 -2.34 6.23
C SER A 27 -7.88 -2.26 7.70
N ASN A 28 -8.79 -2.67 8.59
CA ASN A 28 -8.60 -2.59 10.03
C ASN A 28 -8.41 -3.99 10.65
N PRO A 29 -7.16 -4.38 10.97
CA PRO A 29 -6.87 -5.70 11.54
C PRO A 29 -7.35 -5.89 12.97
N ARG A 30 -7.77 -4.81 13.65
CA ARG A 30 -8.35 -4.86 15.01
C ARG A 30 -9.80 -5.33 15.00
N LEU A 31 -10.43 -5.36 13.82
CA LEU A 31 -11.79 -5.87 13.63
C LEU A 31 -11.75 -7.32 13.11
N PRO A 32 -12.78 -8.13 13.40
CA PRO A 32 -12.88 -9.49 12.88
C PRO A 32 -12.73 -9.54 11.37
N HIS A 33 -11.90 -10.46 10.88
CA HIS A 33 -11.63 -10.68 9.45
C HIS A 33 -10.89 -9.56 8.71
N ASN A 34 -10.30 -8.56 9.43
CA ASN A 34 -9.56 -7.46 8.82
C ASN A 34 -10.33 -6.80 7.65
N PRO A 35 -11.50 -6.20 7.91
CA PRO A 35 -12.35 -5.64 6.88
C PRO A 35 -11.77 -4.34 6.31
N ILE A 36 -12.14 -4.04 5.07
CA ILE A 36 -11.91 -2.73 4.45
C ILE A 36 -12.79 -1.71 5.16
N VAL A 37 -12.19 -0.63 5.63
CA VAL A 37 -12.84 0.49 6.31
C VAL A 37 -12.84 1.77 5.48
N ALA A 38 -11.96 1.85 4.47
CA ALA A 38 -11.93 2.95 3.52
C ALA A 38 -11.40 2.50 2.16
N VAL A 39 -11.86 3.18 1.11
CA VAL A 39 -11.53 2.90 -0.28
C VAL A 39 -11.55 4.20 -1.08
N ASN A 40 -10.73 4.31 -2.13
CA ASN A 40 -10.78 5.45 -3.03
C ASN A 40 -11.54 5.14 -4.34
N ASP A 41 -11.88 6.19 -5.09
CA ASP A 41 -12.63 6.07 -6.35
C ASP A 41 -11.87 5.25 -7.41
N ALA A 42 -10.53 5.31 -7.40
CA ALA A 42 -9.71 4.53 -8.31
C ALA A 42 -9.88 3.02 -8.10
N PHE A 43 -10.06 2.56 -6.84
CA PHE A 43 -10.34 1.16 -6.56
C PHE A 43 -11.74 0.73 -7.05
N CYS A 44 -12.75 1.58 -6.84
CA CYS A 44 -14.10 1.33 -7.35
C CYS A 44 -14.09 1.23 -8.89
N SER A 45 -13.38 2.16 -9.54
CA SER A 45 -13.24 2.19 -11.01
C SER A 45 -12.49 0.97 -11.55
N LEU A 46 -11.41 0.55 -10.87
CA LEU A 46 -10.62 -0.63 -11.27
C LEU A 46 -11.44 -1.91 -11.16
N THR A 47 -12.14 -2.08 -10.04
CA THR A 47 -12.77 -3.37 -9.70
C THR A 47 -14.23 -3.47 -10.13
N GLY A 48 -14.88 -2.32 -10.42
CA GLY A 48 -16.30 -2.25 -10.77
C GLY A 48 -17.24 -2.40 -9.58
N TYR A 49 -16.75 -2.52 -8.36
CA TYR A 49 -17.56 -2.58 -7.14
C TYR A 49 -17.81 -1.16 -6.61
N PRO A 50 -19.07 -0.82 -6.25
CA PRO A 50 -19.35 0.43 -5.56
C PRO A 50 -18.90 0.35 -4.09
N THR A 51 -18.64 1.51 -3.48
CA THR A 51 -18.09 1.63 -2.12
C THR A 51 -18.90 0.84 -1.08
N GLU A 52 -20.22 0.89 -1.16
CA GLU A 52 -21.15 0.22 -0.23
C GLU A 52 -21.06 -1.32 -0.28
N GLU A 53 -20.61 -1.89 -1.40
CA GLU A 53 -20.36 -3.32 -1.54
C GLU A 53 -18.94 -3.72 -1.11
N ILE A 54 -18.02 -2.76 -0.91
CA ILE A 54 -16.62 -3.00 -0.55
C ILE A 54 -16.41 -2.90 0.96
N ILE A 55 -16.96 -1.85 1.57
CA ILE A 55 -16.79 -1.56 3.01
C ILE A 55 -17.32 -2.72 3.84
N GLY A 56 -16.54 -3.12 4.85
CA GLY A 56 -16.83 -4.26 5.72
C GLY A 56 -16.40 -5.62 5.18
N ARG A 57 -16.00 -5.73 3.92
CA ARG A 57 -15.49 -6.98 3.33
C ARG A 57 -13.97 -7.10 3.50
N ASN A 58 -13.47 -8.32 3.52
CA ASN A 58 -12.04 -8.57 3.37
C ASN A 58 -11.67 -8.58 1.88
N CYS A 59 -10.48 -8.05 1.50
CA CYS A 59 -10.01 -7.97 0.11
C CYS A 59 -10.00 -9.31 -0.65
N LYS A 60 -10.12 -10.44 0.02
CA LYS A 60 -10.27 -11.77 -0.59
C LYS A 60 -11.45 -11.89 -1.54
N PHE A 61 -12.42 -10.97 -1.50
CA PHE A 61 -13.57 -10.99 -2.40
C PHE A 61 -13.21 -10.83 -3.89
N LEU A 62 -11.99 -10.33 -4.17
CA LEU A 62 -11.46 -10.24 -5.54
C LEU A 62 -10.89 -11.58 -6.04
N ALA A 63 -10.77 -12.60 -5.18
CA ALA A 63 -10.31 -13.92 -5.59
C ALA A 63 -11.40 -14.67 -6.37
N GLY A 64 -10.99 -15.49 -7.32
CA GLY A 64 -11.85 -16.30 -8.14
C GLY A 64 -11.24 -17.64 -8.53
N PRO A 65 -11.84 -18.38 -9.48
CA PRO A 65 -11.48 -19.79 -9.74
C PRO A 65 -10.02 -20.05 -10.08
N ALA A 66 -9.36 -19.12 -10.78
CA ALA A 66 -7.96 -19.27 -11.18
C ALA A 66 -6.98 -18.40 -10.38
N THR A 67 -7.44 -17.78 -9.28
CA THR A 67 -6.55 -17.06 -8.35
C THR A 67 -5.55 -18.02 -7.73
N GLU A 68 -4.28 -17.66 -7.74
CA GLU A 68 -3.19 -18.50 -7.26
C GLU A 68 -3.20 -18.62 -5.72
N PRO A 69 -3.44 -19.83 -5.14
CA PRO A 69 -3.52 -19.99 -3.69
C PRO A 69 -2.22 -19.63 -2.96
N TRP A 70 -1.05 -19.96 -3.52
CA TRP A 70 0.25 -19.68 -2.90
C TRP A 70 0.56 -18.18 -2.81
N LEU A 71 0.03 -17.34 -3.73
CA LEU A 71 0.15 -15.88 -3.65
C LEU A 71 -0.79 -15.32 -2.59
N THR A 72 -1.98 -15.88 -2.46
CA THR A 72 -2.90 -15.57 -1.35
C THR A 72 -2.27 -15.90 0.01
N ASP A 73 -1.61 -17.06 0.13
CA ASP A 73 -0.89 -17.46 1.34
C ASP A 73 0.29 -16.53 1.64
N ARG A 74 0.99 -16.05 0.60
CA ARG A 74 2.07 -15.07 0.73
C ARG A 74 1.57 -13.73 1.27
N ILE A 75 0.42 -13.24 0.78
CA ILE A 75 -0.24 -12.05 1.33
C ILE A 75 -0.61 -12.28 2.80
N ALA A 76 -1.24 -13.42 3.11
CA ALA A 76 -1.63 -13.77 4.48
C ALA A 76 -0.42 -13.85 5.43
N ALA A 77 0.71 -14.38 4.96
CA ALA A 77 1.96 -14.40 5.73
C ALA A 77 2.47 -12.98 6.03
N GLY A 78 2.50 -12.08 5.03
CA GLY A 78 2.91 -10.69 5.24
C GLY A 78 2.02 -9.95 6.24
N ILE A 79 0.69 -10.16 6.16
CA ILE A 79 -0.27 -9.60 7.13
C ILE A 79 0.02 -10.12 8.55
N ARG A 80 0.21 -11.43 8.72
CA ARG A 80 0.50 -12.05 10.02
C ARG A 80 1.83 -11.58 10.62
N GLU A 81 2.83 -11.39 9.77
CA GLU A 81 4.18 -10.96 10.15
C GLU A 81 4.31 -9.43 10.23
N HIS A 82 3.24 -8.69 9.99
CA HIS A 82 3.21 -7.22 9.97
C HIS A 82 4.31 -6.61 9.08
N ARG A 83 4.56 -7.22 7.93
CA ARG A 83 5.54 -6.74 6.95
C ARG A 83 4.90 -6.46 5.59
N PRO A 84 5.47 -5.52 4.82
CA PRO A 84 4.99 -5.26 3.48
C PRO A 84 5.13 -6.51 2.60
N VAL A 85 4.14 -6.69 1.73
CA VAL A 85 4.15 -7.76 0.73
C VAL A 85 3.64 -7.23 -0.59
N LEU A 86 4.34 -7.57 -1.67
CA LEU A 86 3.94 -7.29 -3.04
C LEU A 86 3.84 -8.62 -3.80
N VAL A 87 2.71 -8.82 -4.48
CA VAL A 87 2.46 -9.97 -5.35
C VAL A 87 1.79 -9.54 -6.64
N GLU A 88 1.96 -10.32 -7.68
CA GLU A 88 1.19 -10.22 -8.93
C GLU A 88 0.25 -11.42 -9.00
N ILE A 89 -1.03 -11.19 -8.75
CA ILE A 89 -2.05 -12.22 -8.55
C ILE A 89 -3.19 -12.04 -9.54
N LEU A 90 -3.83 -13.13 -9.96
CA LEU A 90 -5.03 -13.07 -10.76
C LEU A 90 -6.23 -12.77 -9.87
N ASN A 91 -6.92 -11.67 -10.14
CA ASN A 91 -8.14 -11.24 -9.48
C ASN A 91 -9.29 -11.12 -10.49
N TYR A 92 -10.49 -10.87 -9.98
CA TYR A 92 -11.71 -10.76 -10.77
C TYR A 92 -12.45 -9.49 -10.41
N LYS A 93 -12.88 -8.74 -11.45
CA LYS A 93 -13.76 -7.58 -11.31
C LYS A 93 -15.19 -8.03 -10.94
N ARG A 94 -16.06 -7.09 -10.61
CA ARG A 94 -17.46 -7.38 -10.23
C ARG A 94 -18.23 -8.12 -11.32
N ASP A 95 -17.94 -7.82 -12.58
CA ASP A 95 -18.55 -8.48 -13.74
C ASP A 95 -17.97 -9.87 -14.07
N GLY A 96 -17.01 -10.34 -13.26
CA GLY A 96 -16.31 -11.60 -13.46
C GLY A 96 -15.10 -11.53 -14.42
N THR A 97 -14.78 -10.36 -14.96
CA THR A 97 -13.61 -10.18 -15.83
C THR A 97 -12.32 -10.44 -15.03
N PRO A 98 -11.47 -11.40 -15.45
CA PRO A 98 -10.18 -11.62 -14.82
C PRO A 98 -9.20 -10.50 -15.18
N PHE A 99 -8.35 -10.11 -14.23
CA PHE A 99 -7.28 -9.16 -14.46
C PHE A 99 -6.04 -9.50 -13.62
N ARG A 100 -4.88 -9.25 -14.17
CA ARG A 100 -3.60 -9.39 -13.46
C ARG A 100 -3.41 -8.17 -12.57
N ASN A 101 -3.27 -8.40 -11.27
CA ASN A 101 -3.25 -7.36 -10.26
C ASN A 101 -1.92 -7.37 -9.50
N ALA A 102 -1.16 -6.28 -9.58
CA ALA A 102 -0.05 -6.04 -8.67
C ALA A 102 -0.59 -5.50 -7.35
N VAL A 103 -0.64 -6.35 -6.34
CA VAL A 103 -1.17 -6.06 -5.00
C VAL A 103 -0.04 -5.80 -4.02
N LEU A 104 0.04 -4.59 -3.49
CA LEU A 104 0.82 -4.27 -2.31
C LEU A 104 -0.09 -4.27 -1.09
N VAL A 105 0.35 -4.89 0.01
CA VAL A 105 -0.23 -4.70 1.35
C VAL A 105 0.89 -4.27 2.28
N ALA A 106 0.71 -3.18 3.01
CA ALA A 106 1.70 -2.67 3.94
C ALA A 106 1.06 -2.31 5.30
N PRO A 107 1.72 -2.62 6.43
CA PRO A 107 1.23 -2.26 7.75
C PRO A 107 1.36 -0.74 7.98
N VAL A 108 0.45 -0.20 8.79
CA VAL A 108 0.50 1.16 9.32
C VAL A 108 0.41 1.05 10.84
N PHE A 109 1.43 1.55 11.53
CA PHE A 109 1.51 1.52 12.98
C PHE A 109 1.11 2.87 13.57
N ASP A 110 0.51 2.86 14.76
CA ASP A 110 0.23 4.05 15.54
C ASP A 110 1.50 4.65 16.17
N ASN A 111 1.34 5.71 16.97
CA ASN A 111 2.48 6.40 17.59
C ASN A 111 3.23 5.53 18.62
N ASP A 112 2.55 4.54 19.19
CA ASP A 112 3.08 3.64 20.23
C ASP A 112 3.72 2.37 19.60
N GLY A 113 3.63 2.25 18.27
CA GLY A 113 4.19 1.11 17.52
C GLY A 113 3.24 -0.08 17.42
N SER A 114 1.98 0.06 17.82
CA SER A 114 0.95 -0.95 17.64
C SER A 114 0.40 -0.91 16.21
N LEU A 115 0.06 -2.08 15.66
CA LEU A 115 -0.54 -2.15 14.33
C LEU A 115 -1.93 -1.51 14.35
N GLU A 116 -2.14 -0.50 13.51
CA GLU A 116 -3.40 0.22 13.44
C GLU A 116 -4.22 -0.15 12.22
N TYR A 117 -3.61 -0.11 11.05
CA TYR A 117 -4.25 -0.43 9.77
C TYR A 117 -3.31 -1.22 8.86
N PHE A 118 -3.87 -1.75 7.78
CA PHE A 118 -3.12 -2.05 6.57
C PHE A 118 -3.59 -1.13 5.44
N ILE A 119 -2.62 -0.63 4.66
CA ILE A 119 -2.91 -0.01 3.37
C ILE A 119 -2.69 -1.05 2.27
N GLY A 120 -3.69 -1.20 1.39
CA GLY A 120 -3.59 -1.99 0.17
C GLY A 120 -3.55 -1.07 -1.04
N SER A 121 -2.65 -1.30 -2.00
CA SER A 121 -2.72 -0.67 -3.32
C SER A 121 -2.76 -1.71 -4.43
N GLN A 122 -3.49 -1.42 -5.50
CA GLN A 122 -3.67 -2.31 -6.63
C GLN A 122 -3.40 -1.59 -7.94
N VAL A 123 -2.74 -2.31 -8.85
CA VAL A 123 -2.46 -1.82 -10.21
C VAL A 123 -2.76 -2.96 -11.18
N GLU A 124 -3.69 -2.72 -12.10
CA GLU A 124 -3.93 -3.63 -13.21
C GLU A 124 -2.72 -3.65 -14.14
N LEU A 125 -2.20 -4.84 -14.40
CA LEU A 125 -1.07 -5.04 -15.27
C LEU A 125 -1.58 -5.31 -16.69
N GLN A 126 -1.11 -4.53 -17.66
CA GLN A 126 -1.33 -4.79 -19.08
C GLN A 126 -0.36 -5.90 -19.57
N ASP A 127 -0.70 -6.58 -20.67
CA ASP A 127 0.18 -7.62 -21.23
C ASP A 127 1.60 -7.10 -21.54
N ALA A 128 1.73 -5.81 -21.91
CA ALA A 128 3.03 -5.15 -22.08
C ALA A 128 3.78 -4.93 -20.76
N ASP A 129 3.08 -4.94 -19.62
CA ASP A 129 3.63 -4.79 -18.27
C ASP A 129 4.04 -6.15 -17.67
N VAL A 130 3.62 -7.26 -18.26
CA VAL A 130 4.04 -8.63 -17.88
C VAL A 130 5.47 -8.91 -18.41
N GLY A 131 6.32 -7.88 -18.35
CA GLY A 131 7.77 -8.04 -18.48
C GLY A 131 8.33 -8.71 -17.23
N PRO A 132 9.55 -9.30 -17.33
CA PRO A 132 10.16 -9.96 -16.18
C PRO A 132 10.13 -9.02 -14.96
N LEU A 133 9.81 -9.53 -13.78
CA LEU A 133 9.94 -8.83 -12.49
C LEU A 133 11.28 -8.07 -12.39
N SER A 134 12.30 -8.50 -13.12
CA SER A 134 13.59 -7.87 -13.30
C SER A 134 13.54 -6.45 -13.88
N SER A 135 12.63 -6.11 -14.79
CA SER A 135 12.56 -4.77 -15.39
C SER A 135 11.97 -3.74 -14.40
N ARG A 136 10.92 -4.10 -13.67
CA ARG A 136 10.32 -3.25 -12.64
C ARG A 136 11.23 -3.11 -11.43
N HIS A 137 11.87 -4.19 -11.04
CA HIS A 137 12.91 -4.14 -10.00
C HIS A 137 14.04 -3.20 -10.42
N ALA A 138 14.56 -3.32 -11.64
CA ALA A 138 15.62 -2.45 -12.15
C ALA A 138 15.20 -0.96 -12.17
N GLN A 139 13.96 -0.66 -12.61
CA GLN A 139 13.41 0.70 -12.58
C GLN A 139 13.28 1.22 -11.15
N ALA A 140 12.72 0.44 -10.24
CA ALA A 140 12.57 0.81 -8.84
C ALA A 140 13.94 1.06 -8.18
N VAL A 141 14.92 0.18 -8.42
CA VAL A 141 16.31 0.35 -7.97
C VAL A 141 16.92 1.64 -8.53
N ALA A 142 16.70 1.94 -9.82
CA ALA A 142 17.20 3.17 -10.43
C ALA A 142 16.58 4.42 -9.77
N LEU A 143 15.27 4.42 -9.50
CA LEU A 143 14.60 5.51 -8.81
C LEU A 143 15.14 5.70 -7.38
N VAL A 144 15.28 4.61 -6.62
CA VAL A 144 15.82 4.65 -5.25
C VAL A 144 17.28 5.17 -5.23
N LYS A 145 18.08 4.87 -6.25
CA LYS A 145 19.45 5.40 -6.39
C LYS A 145 19.52 6.93 -6.57
N THR A 146 18.44 7.58 -7.01
CA THR A 146 18.38 9.06 -7.12
C THR A 146 18.20 9.75 -5.77
N LEU A 147 17.82 9.00 -4.74
CA LEU A 147 17.62 9.54 -3.39
C LEU A 147 18.97 9.80 -2.70
N SER A 148 19.02 10.88 -1.89
CA SER A 148 20.13 11.05 -0.98
C SER A 148 20.16 9.94 0.07
N PRO A 149 21.32 9.64 0.70
CA PRO A 149 21.39 8.61 1.75
C PRO A 149 20.33 8.80 2.84
N ARG A 150 20.03 10.05 3.20
CA ARG A 150 19.05 10.39 4.22
C ARG A 150 17.61 10.17 3.73
N GLN A 151 17.31 10.53 2.50
CA GLN A 151 16.01 10.24 1.89
C GLN A 151 15.76 8.74 1.77
N ARG A 152 16.78 7.96 1.43
CA ARG A 152 16.72 6.50 1.38
C ARG A 152 16.40 5.90 2.76
N GLN A 153 17.11 6.31 3.82
CA GLN A 153 16.83 5.89 5.19
C GLN A 153 15.38 6.21 5.60
N VAL A 154 14.89 7.40 5.26
CA VAL A 154 13.50 7.79 5.52
C VAL A 154 12.54 6.88 4.75
N LEU A 155 12.83 6.56 3.48
CA LEU A 155 12.02 5.66 2.65
C LEU A 155 11.98 4.24 3.22
N GLU A 156 13.11 3.68 3.67
CA GLU A 156 13.21 2.37 4.32
C GLU A 156 12.30 2.30 5.56
N HIS A 157 12.32 3.33 6.39
CA HIS A 157 11.44 3.40 7.55
C HIS A 157 9.96 3.56 7.18
N ILE A 158 9.65 4.32 6.13
CA ILE A 158 8.27 4.44 5.61
C ILE A 158 7.79 3.07 5.10
N ALA A 159 8.62 2.35 4.35
CA ALA A 159 8.30 1.02 3.85
C ALA A 159 8.05 0.02 5.00
N ALA A 160 8.80 0.15 6.09
CA ALA A 160 8.58 -0.62 7.32
C ALA A 160 7.34 -0.17 8.14
N GLY A 161 6.54 0.78 7.64
CA GLY A 161 5.30 1.24 8.28
C GLY A 161 5.48 2.27 9.40
N HIS A 162 6.70 2.79 9.63
CA HIS A 162 6.95 3.76 10.68
C HIS A 162 6.37 5.13 10.35
N ARG A 163 5.81 5.80 11.36
CA ARG A 163 5.32 7.18 11.27
C ARG A 163 6.43 8.21 11.44
N SER A 164 6.18 9.44 11.01
CA SER A 164 7.16 10.53 11.05
C SER A 164 7.79 10.72 12.44
N LYS A 165 7.02 10.60 13.53
CA LYS A 165 7.51 10.69 14.92
C LYS A 165 8.49 9.57 15.25
N GLN A 166 8.16 8.34 14.88
CA GLN A 166 9.02 7.17 15.10
C GLN A 166 10.30 7.25 14.27
N ILE A 167 10.17 7.67 13.00
CA ILE A 167 11.33 7.89 12.11
C ILE A 167 12.24 8.99 12.68
N ALA A 168 11.65 10.09 13.15
CA ALA A 168 12.35 11.20 13.78
C ALA A 168 13.18 10.72 14.98
N PHE A 169 12.57 9.96 15.87
CA PHE A 169 13.24 9.35 17.03
C PHE A 169 14.39 8.42 16.60
N LYS A 170 14.11 7.46 15.69
CA LYS A 170 15.12 6.48 15.21
C LYS A 170 16.30 7.13 14.49
N LEU A 171 16.07 8.22 13.80
CA LEU A 171 17.09 8.91 13.01
C LEU A 171 17.72 10.12 13.71
N GLY A 172 17.31 10.44 14.94
CA GLY A 172 17.82 11.60 15.69
C GLY A 172 17.46 12.94 15.02
N LEU A 173 16.28 13.05 14.43
CA LEU A 173 15.81 14.25 13.72
C LEU A 173 14.50 14.79 14.31
N SER A 174 14.11 16.01 13.88
CA SER A 174 12.76 16.51 14.15
C SER A 174 11.72 15.92 13.20
N GLU A 175 10.46 15.83 13.63
CA GLU A 175 9.36 15.44 12.74
C GLU A 175 9.23 16.37 11.54
N LYS A 176 9.48 17.67 11.73
CA LYS A 176 9.48 18.67 10.65
C LYS A 176 10.51 18.29 9.58
N THR A 177 11.69 17.84 9.99
CA THR A 177 12.75 17.38 9.08
C THR A 177 12.34 16.11 8.34
N ILE A 178 11.67 15.16 9.01
CA ILE A 178 11.15 13.95 8.35
C ILE A 178 10.07 14.31 7.33
N LYS A 179 9.10 15.18 7.68
CA LYS A 179 8.08 15.67 6.74
C LYS A 179 8.70 16.34 5.52
N MET A 180 9.76 17.14 5.70
CA MET A 180 10.52 17.74 4.60
C MET A 180 11.16 16.66 3.72
N HIS A 181 11.84 15.66 4.29
CA HIS A 181 12.41 14.56 3.50
C HIS A 181 11.33 13.79 2.73
N ARG A 182 10.17 13.54 3.33
CA ARG A 182 9.03 12.90 2.64
C ARG A 182 8.56 13.71 1.45
N SER A 183 8.36 15.01 1.60
CA SER A 183 7.92 15.88 0.48
C SER A 183 8.94 15.96 -0.65
N LEU A 184 10.23 15.82 -0.36
CA LEU A 184 11.29 15.86 -1.35
C LEU A 184 11.54 14.52 -2.05
N LEU A 185 11.30 13.38 -1.38
CA LEU A 185 11.53 12.07 -1.97
C LEU A 185 10.39 11.64 -2.92
N LEU A 186 9.14 12.03 -2.63
CA LEU A 186 8.00 11.67 -3.46
C LEU A 186 8.16 12.08 -4.94
N PRO A 187 8.47 13.34 -5.28
CA PRO A 187 8.67 13.74 -6.67
C PRO A 187 9.85 13.01 -7.33
N LYS A 188 10.94 12.73 -6.59
CA LYS A 188 12.11 12.00 -7.11
C LYS A 188 11.77 10.56 -7.48
N LEU A 189 10.85 9.95 -6.75
CA LEU A 189 10.35 8.61 -7.04
C LEU A 189 9.25 8.61 -8.10
N GLY A 190 8.75 9.79 -8.53
CA GLY A 190 7.55 9.89 -9.34
C GLY A 190 6.29 9.37 -8.61
N ALA A 191 6.32 9.38 -7.27
CA ALA A 191 5.24 8.87 -6.42
C ALA A 191 4.24 9.99 -6.11
N GLY A 192 2.96 9.75 -6.37
CA GLY A 192 1.90 10.69 -6.06
C GLY A 192 1.54 10.75 -4.57
N ASN A 193 1.84 9.68 -3.84
CA ASN A 193 1.54 9.54 -2.41
C ASN A 193 2.48 8.53 -1.74
N ILE A 194 2.26 8.32 -0.42
CA ILE A 194 3.08 7.41 0.39
C ILE A 194 2.93 5.95 -0.02
N ALA A 195 1.74 5.50 -0.43
CA ALA A 195 1.54 4.11 -0.85
C ALA A 195 2.36 3.79 -2.12
N ASP A 196 2.46 4.74 -3.05
CA ASP A 196 3.30 4.61 -4.24
C ASP A 196 4.78 4.52 -3.87
N ALA A 197 5.23 5.35 -2.92
CA ALA A 197 6.61 5.31 -2.45
C ALA A 197 6.95 3.98 -1.77
N VAL A 198 6.03 3.43 -0.96
CA VAL A 198 6.17 2.10 -0.35
C VAL A 198 6.24 1.02 -1.42
N ARG A 199 5.38 1.09 -2.46
CA ARG A 199 5.41 0.13 -3.57
C ARG A 199 6.76 0.16 -4.28
N ILE A 200 7.30 1.34 -4.59
CA ILE A 200 8.60 1.48 -5.25
C ILE A 200 9.73 0.95 -4.34
N ALA A 201 9.68 1.22 -3.04
CA ALA A 201 10.65 0.71 -2.06
C ALA A 201 10.66 -0.83 -2.03
N VAL A 202 9.49 -1.46 -1.91
CA VAL A 202 9.34 -2.93 -1.89
C VAL A 202 9.77 -3.55 -3.22
N GLN A 203 9.45 -2.91 -4.36
CA GLN A 203 9.94 -3.35 -5.68
C GLN A 203 11.46 -3.25 -5.80
N ALA A 204 12.09 -2.27 -5.14
CA ALA A 204 13.55 -2.10 -5.10
C ALA A 204 14.25 -3.04 -4.10
N GLY A 205 13.49 -3.81 -3.29
CA GLY A 205 14.05 -4.72 -2.28
C GLY A 205 14.42 -4.06 -0.96
N LEU A 206 13.78 -2.94 -0.61
CA LEU A 206 13.91 -2.24 0.68
C LEU A 206 12.87 -2.73 1.67
#